data_2cfeb7c1dde9025426cbed9e0f2af3b5
#
_entry.id   2cfeb7c1dde9025426cbed9e0f2af3b5
#
_cell.length_a   1.000
_cell.length_b   1.000
_cell.length_c   1.000
_cell.angle_alpha   90.00
_cell.angle_beta   90.00
_cell.angle_gamma   90.00
#
_symmetry.space_group_name_H-M   'P 1'
#
loop_
_entity.id
_entity.type
_entity.pdbx_description
1 polymer ?
#
loop_
_entity_poly.entity_id
_entity_poly.type
_entity_poly.pdbx_seq_one_letter_code
_entity_poly.pdbx_strand_id
1 'polypeptide(L)'
;GTDTVNIRTIAAATTVNTGGDADTVNVGSLAPTTGGDVNGIGAVLTINGEGGSDTLNMDDTGDTLANTGNLSATELSGLGMAGKIVYGTLESLKISLGSGDDTFTVASTHSGTTELNTNGGGDTVNVRTIAAATTVNTGADADTVNVGSLAPSTGGNVNGIGAVLTINGEGGSDTLNVDDTGDTLANTGNLTATELTGLGMANGVTYHGLENLEVSLGSGGD
;
A
#
# COMPACT_ATOMS: atom_id res chain seq x y z
N GLY A 1 -25.22 -6.75 -12.26
CA GLY A 1 -25.13 -5.38 -12.79
C GLY A 1 -24.09 -4.60 -12.03
N THR A 2 -23.60 -3.52 -12.60
CA THR A 2 -22.63 -2.65 -11.95
C THR A 2 -23.23 -2.00 -10.71
N ASP A 3 -22.73 -2.38 -9.54
CA ASP A 3 -23.28 -1.98 -8.25
C ASP A 3 -22.30 -1.10 -7.46
N THR A 4 -22.85 -0.28 -6.57
CA THR A 4 -22.04 0.52 -5.65
C THR A 4 -22.51 0.30 -4.21
N VAL A 5 -21.61 -0.13 -3.35
CA VAL A 5 -21.88 -0.36 -1.93
C VAL A 5 -21.08 0.63 -1.09
N ASN A 6 -21.76 1.36 -0.21
CA ASN A 6 -21.11 2.33 0.69
C ASN A 6 -21.22 1.83 2.14
N ILE A 7 -20.07 1.55 2.76
CA ILE A 7 -19.98 1.00 4.12
C ILE A 7 -19.39 2.06 5.03
N ARG A 8 -20.20 2.57 5.97
CA ARG A 8 -19.79 3.65 6.88
C ARG A 8 -19.41 3.15 8.26
N THR A 9 -20.11 2.13 8.74
CA THR A 9 -19.85 1.54 10.05
C THR A 9 -20.39 0.12 10.11
N ILE A 10 -19.72 -0.75 10.83
CA ILE A 10 -20.20 -2.10 11.16
C ILE A 10 -19.84 -2.42 12.61
N ALA A 11 -20.77 -3.05 13.34
CA ALA A 11 -20.59 -3.49 14.73
C ALA A 11 -20.51 -5.02 14.87
N ALA A 12 -20.80 -5.76 13.81
CA ALA A 12 -20.75 -7.22 13.75
C ALA A 12 -20.12 -7.68 12.45
N ALA A 13 -19.64 -8.92 12.43
CA ALA A 13 -19.06 -9.50 11.20
C ALA A 13 -20.04 -9.37 10.03
N THR A 14 -19.60 -8.75 8.95
CA THR A 14 -20.40 -8.41 7.79
C THR A 14 -19.73 -8.94 6.53
N THR A 15 -20.48 -9.51 5.62
CA THR A 15 -20.00 -9.97 4.32
C THR A 15 -20.74 -9.24 3.20
N VAL A 16 -19.99 -8.75 2.23
CA VAL A 16 -20.48 -8.15 0.99
C VAL A 16 -19.97 -9.02 -0.17
N ASN A 17 -20.87 -9.54 -0.97
CA ASN A 17 -20.58 -10.20 -2.23
C ASN A 17 -21.14 -9.31 -3.33
N THR A 18 -20.30 -8.82 -4.24
CA THR A 18 -20.74 -7.83 -5.25
C THR A 18 -21.34 -8.50 -6.48
N GLY A 19 -20.92 -9.73 -6.78
CA GLY A 19 -21.51 -10.54 -7.86
C GLY A 19 -20.71 -10.50 -9.14
N GLY A 20 -21.39 -10.31 -10.25
CA GLY A 20 -20.75 -10.20 -11.57
C GLY A 20 -20.89 -8.79 -12.13
N ASP A 21 -20.09 -8.46 -13.10
CA ASP A 21 -19.87 -7.11 -13.64
C ASP A 21 -18.92 -6.26 -12.75
N ALA A 22 -18.70 -5.02 -13.14
CA ALA A 22 -17.73 -4.15 -12.48
C ALA A 22 -18.36 -3.38 -11.31
N ASP A 23 -17.96 -3.68 -10.08
CA ASP A 23 -18.58 -3.15 -8.89
C ASP A 23 -17.62 -2.24 -8.08
N THR A 24 -18.19 -1.40 -7.23
CA THR A 24 -17.41 -0.50 -6.36
C THR A 24 -17.88 -0.60 -4.93
N VAL A 25 -16.94 -0.87 -4.03
CA VAL A 25 -17.18 -0.82 -2.58
C VAL A 25 -16.40 0.35 -2.00
N ASN A 26 -17.09 1.28 -1.34
CA ASN A 26 -16.49 2.40 -0.64
C ASN A 26 -16.62 2.19 0.86
N VAL A 27 -15.50 2.27 1.59
CA VAL A 27 -15.44 2.11 3.05
C VAL A 27 -14.88 3.38 3.67
N GLY A 28 -15.62 3.97 4.60
CA GLY A 28 -15.27 5.19 5.31
C GLY A 28 -16.51 5.86 5.89
N SER A 29 -16.41 6.58 6.99
CA SER A 29 -17.55 7.14 7.74
C SER A 29 -18.42 8.09 6.91
N LEU A 30 -17.86 8.71 5.86
CA LEU A 30 -18.58 9.58 4.92
C LEU A 30 -18.83 8.96 3.55
N ALA A 31 -18.49 7.68 3.35
CA ALA A 31 -18.61 7.01 2.05
C ALA A 31 -19.94 7.33 1.32
N PRO A 32 -19.94 7.60 0.01
CA PRO A 32 -18.83 7.55 -0.95
C PRO A 32 -17.98 8.83 -1.02
N THR A 33 -18.29 9.88 -0.26
CA THR A 33 -17.48 11.09 -0.19
C THR A 33 -16.22 10.85 0.64
N THR A 34 -15.12 11.50 0.27
CA THR A 34 -13.87 11.51 1.03
C THR A 34 -13.96 12.44 2.25
N GLY A 35 -12.99 12.35 3.14
CA GLY A 35 -12.95 13.13 4.39
C GLY A 35 -13.51 12.36 5.59
N GLY A 36 -13.78 11.07 5.41
CA GLY A 36 -14.19 10.16 6.48
C GLY A 36 -13.02 9.46 7.17
N ASP A 37 -13.36 8.56 8.08
CA ASP A 37 -12.43 7.67 8.76
C ASP A 37 -12.95 6.22 8.72
N VAL A 38 -12.07 5.25 8.99
CA VAL A 38 -12.44 3.83 9.05
C VAL A 38 -12.63 3.31 10.48
N ASN A 39 -12.58 4.16 11.48
CA ASN A 39 -12.73 3.82 12.91
C ASN A 39 -14.07 3.12 13.22
N GLY A 40 -15.08 3.37 12.38
CA GLY A 40 -16.39 2.72 12.46
C GLY A 40 -16.41 1.24 12.05
N ILE A 41 -15.31 0.67 11.55
CA ILE A 41 -15.20 -0.76 11.21
C ILE A 41 -14.87 -1.55 12.48
N GLY A 42 -15.89 -1.80 13.28
CA GLY A 42 -15.78 -2.40 14.61
C GLY A 42 -15.66 -3.93 14.64
N ALA A 43 -15.80 -4.61 13.49
CA ALA A 43 -15.76 -6.06 13.36
C ALA A 43 -15.14 -6.46 12.01
N VAL A 44 -15.05 -7.77 11.73
CA VAL A 44 -14.57 -8.24 10.43
C VAL A 44 -15.54 -7.87 9.32
N LEU A 45 -15.07 -7.12 8.32
CA LEU A 45 -15.74 -6.85 7.07
C LEU A 45 -15.12 -7.73 5.99
N THR A 46 -15.91 -8.62 5.39
CA THR A 46 -15.47 -9.42 4.25
C THR A 46 -16.07 -8.89 2.95
N ILE A 47 -15.24 -8.65 1.96
CA ILE A 47 -15.63 -8.13 0.63
C ILE A 47 -15.14 -9.13 -0.42
N ASN A 48 -16.07 -9.70 -1.18
CA ASN A 48 -15.78 -10.59 -2.29
C ASN A 48 -16.26 -9.93 -3.59
N GLY A 49 -15.33 -9.58 -4.48
CA GLY A 49 -15.62 -9.02 -5.80
C GLY A 49 -16.31 -10.04 -6.72
N GLU A 50 -15.97 -11.32 -6.54
CA GLU A 50 -16.48 -12.43 -7.35
C GLU A 50 -16.05 -12.33 -8.81
N GLY A 51 -16.80 -11.72 -9.69
CA GLY A 51 -16.44 -11.67 -11.11
C GLY A 51 -16.75 -10.33 -11.76
N GLY A 52 -15.79 -9.83 -12.50
CA GLY A 52 -15.88 -8.50 -13.10
C GLY A 52 -14.58 -7.73 -12.96
N SER A 53 -14.68 -6.44 -12.86
CA SER A 53 -13.54 -5.57 -12.54
C SER A 53 -13.90 -4.70 -11.33
N ASP A 54 -13.59 -5.21 -10.16
CA ASP A 54 -14.08 -4.70 -8.89
C ASP A 54 -13.08 -3.80 -8.19
N THR A 55 -13.60 -2.74 -7.58
CA THR A 55 -12.80 -1.72 -6.90
C THR A 55 -13.20 -1.62 -5.43
N LEU A 56 -12.21 -1.67 -4.55
CA LEU A 56 -12.35 -1.30 -3.14
C LEU A 56 -11.64 0.02 -2.89
N ASN A 57 -12.40 1.02 -2.45
CA ASN A 57 -11.89 2.30 -1.97
C ASN A 57 -12.01 2.37 -0.45
N MET A 58 -10.90 2.58 0.23
CA MET A 58 -10.84 2.80 1.67
C MET A 58 -10.44 4.26 1.93
N ASP A 59 -11.27 4.99 2.66
CA ASP A 59 -11.10 6.41 2.95
C ASP A 59 -10.95 6.66 4.45
N ASP A 60 -9.74 7.05 4.84
CA ASP A 60 -9.36 7.46 6.19
C ASP A 60 -8.88 8.93 6.22
N THR A 61 -9.14 9.67 5.14
CA THR A 61 -8.60 11.03 4.92
C THR A 61 -9.06 12.06 5.95
N GLY A 62 -10.10 11.75 6.73
CA GLY A 62 -10.57 12.58 7.85
C GLY A 62 -9.89 12.28 9.18
N ASP A 63 -9.11 11.21 9.29
CA ASP A 63 -8.35 10.94 10.52
C ASP A 63 -7.12 11.86 10.59
N THR A 64 -6.88 12.41 11.76
CA THR A 64 -5.76 13.33 12.04
C THR A 64 -4.77 12.75 13.05
N LEU A 65 -4.99 11.49 13.45
CA LEU A 65 -4.14 10.80 14.43
C LEU A 65 -3.10 9.95 13.72
N ALA A 66 -1.94 9.83 14.31
CA ALA A 66 -0.93 8.88 13.88
C ALA A 66 -1.43 7.44 14.05
N ASN A 67 -1.51 6.71 12.97
CA ASN A 67 -2.03 5.35 12.91
C ASN A 67 -0.98 4.34 12.43
N THR A 68 -1.24 3.07 12.70
CA THR A 68 -0.47 1.98 12.11
C THR A 68 -1.40 1.12 11.28
N GLY A 69 -1.05 0.93 10.00
CA GLY A 69 -1.78 0.09 9.05
C GLY A 69 -0.95 -1.08 8.53
N ASN A 70 -1.61 -2.17 8.18
CA ASN A 70 -0.96 -3.31 7.55
C ASN A 70 -1.83 -3.89 6.44
N LEU A 71 -1.22 -4.07 5.27
CA LEU A 71 -1.81 -4.66 4.08
C LEU A 71 -1.16 -6.00 3.77
N SER A 72 -1.96 -7.01 3.55
CA SER A 72 -1.56 -8.29 2.95
C SER A 72 -2.31 -8.53 1.65
N ALA A 73 -2.06 -9.65 0.98
CA ALA A 73 -2.77 -10.01 -0.27
C ALA A 73 -4.29 -10.13 -0.11
N THR A 74 -4.80 -10.29 1.11
CA THR A 74 -6.21 -10.58 1.38
C THR A 74 -6.80 -9.80 2.56
N GLU A 75 -6.02 -8.94 3.21
CA GLU A 75 -6.45 -8.28 4.44
C GLU A 75 -5.84 -6.89 4.59
N LEU A 76 -6.65 -5.95 5.06
CA LEU A 76 -6.25 -4.65 5.55
C LEU A 76 -6.67 -4.51 7.02
N SER A 77 -5.73 -4.10 7.87
CA SER A 77 -5.94 -3.97 9.32
C SER A 77 -5.22 -2.75 9.89
N GLY A 78 -5.57 -2.37 11.11
CA GLY A 78 -5.05 -1.17 11.76
C GLY A 78 -5.87 0.08 11.41
N LEU A 79 -5.23 1.24 11.28
CA LEU A 79 -5.86 2.51 10.89
C LEU A 79 -7.06 2.87 11.79
N GLY A 80 -6.92 2.70 13.12
CA GLY A 80 -8.00 2.97 14.07
C GLY A 80 -9.16 1.96 14.08
N MET A 81 -9.23 1.03 13.12
CA MET A 81 -10.25 -0.01 13.10
C MET A 81 -10.10 -0.97 14.29
N ALA A 82 -11.20 -1.24 15.01
CA ALA A 82 -11.23 -2.33 15.98
C ALA A 82 -11.39 -3.71 15.30
N GLY A 83 -11.92 -3.72 14.09
CA GLY A 83 -12.01 -4.87 13.20
C GLY A 83 -10.91 -4.91 12.16
N LYS A 84 -11.25 -5.47 11.00
CA LYS A 84 -10.38 -5.53 9.82
C LYS A 84 -11.21 -5.70 8.56
N ILE A 85 -10.62 -5.44 7.41
CA ILE A 85 -11.22 -5.70 6.10
C ILE A 85 -10.52 -6.93 5.51
N VAL A 86 -11.27 -7.97 5.21
CA VAL A 86 -10.82 -9.14 4.44
C VAL A 86 -11.40 -8.99 3.04
N TYR A 87 -10.59 -9.16 2.01
CA TYR A 87 -11.04 -8.99 0.64
C TYR A 87 -10.50 -10.08 -0.29
N GLY A 88 -11.22 -10.30 -1.38
CA GLY A 88 -10.83 -11.24 -2.43
C GLY A 88 -11.44 -10.88 -3.77
N THR A 89 -10.80 -11.37 -4.85
CA THR A 89 -11.26 -11.16 -6.23
C THR A 89 -11.48 -9.68 -6.57
N LEU A 90 -10.53 -8.81 -6.18
CA LEU A 90 -10.51 -7.40 -6.55
C LEU A 90 -9.47 -7.16 -7.65
N GLU A 91 -9.76 -6.26 -8.58
CA GLU A 91 -8.82 -5.80 -9.60
C GLU A 91 -8.17 -4.47 -9.21
N SER A 92 -8.81 -3.72 -8.33
CA SER A 92 -8.27 -2.44 -7.85
C SER A 92 -8.53 -2.24 -6.36
N LEU A 93 -7.47 -1.91 -5.64
CA LEU A 93 -7.53 -1.49 -4.24
C LEU A 93 -6.94 -0.09 -4.11
N LYS A 94 -7.71 0.84 -3.57
CA LYS A 94 -7.26 2.18 -3.25
C LYS A 94 -7.40 2.43 -1.75
N ILE A 95 -6.30 2.88 -1.14
CA ILE A 95 -6.19 3.18 0.29
C ILE A 95 -5.76 4.63 0.42
N SER A 96 -6.51 5.44 1.16
CA SER A 96 -6.15 6.82 1.46
C SER A 96 -6.13 7.00 2.97
N LEU A 97 -4.96 7.35 3.51
CA LEU A 97 -4.71 7.58 4.94
C LEU A 97 -5.12 9.01 5.33
N GLY A 98 -4.91 9.35 6.57
CA GLY A 98 -5.22 10.64 7.15
C GLY A 98 -4.14 11.70 6.98
N SER A 99 -4.06 12.59 7.97
CA SER A 99 -3.06 13.66 8.04
C SER A 99 -2.18 13.55 9.30
N GLY A 100 -2.23 12.43 9.99
CA GLY A 100 -1.33 12.11 11.09
C GLY A 100 -0.04 11.49 10.58
N ASP A 101 1.01 11.45 11.39
CA ASP A 101 2.27 10.75 11.05
C ASP A 101 2.04 9.23 11.08
N ASP A 102 1.67 8.67 9.94
CA ASP A 102 1.23 7.28 9.83
C ASP A 102 2.39 6.30 9.57
N THR A 103 2.23 5.08 10.02
CA THR A 103 3.12 3.97 9.66
C THR A 103 2.33 2.90 8.93
N PHE A 104 2.63 2.67 7.66
CA PHE A 104 1.92 1.70 6.84
C PHE A 104 2.84 0.61 6.30
N THR A 105 2.49 -0.66 6.54
CA THR A 105 3.25 -1.79 6.03
C THR A 105 2.48 -2.51 4.93
N VAL A 106 3.04 -2.52 3.73
CA VAL A 106 2.63 -3.39 2.63
C VAL A 106 3.42 -4.70 2.76
N ALA A 107 2.87 -5.64 3.52
CA ALA A 107 3.47 -6.96 3.69
C ALA A 107 3.39 -7.77 2.39
N SER A 108 2.28 -7.66 1.68
CA SER A 108 2.08 -8.19 0.33
C SER A 108 0.87 -7.51 -0.32
N THR A 109 0.74 -7.61 -1.66
CA THR A 109 -0.44 -7.14 -2.38
C THR A 109 -1.18 -8.30 -3.05
N HIS A 110 -2.46 -8.07 -3.38
CA HIS A 110 -3.24 -8.97 -4.23
C HIS A 110 -2.75 -8.92 -5.70
N SER A 111 -3.37 -9.70 -6.56
CA SER A 111 -2.99 -9.78 -7.99
C SER A 111 -3.49 -8.61 -8.86
N GLY A 112 -4.37 -7.78 -8.34
CA GLY A 112 -4.83 -6.54 -8.97
C GLY A 112 -3.98 -5.33 -8.56
N THR A 113 -4.28 -4.15 -9.09
CA THR A 113 -3.55 -2.93 -8.79
C THR A 113 -3.79 -2.41 -7.37
N THR A 114 -2.76 -1.85 -6.76
CA THR A 114 -2.84 -1.21 -5.44
C THR A 114 -2.36 0.23 -5.52
N GLU A 115 -3.14 1.15 -4.96
CA GLU A 115 -2.77 2.55 -4.76
C GLU A 115 -2.86 2.89 -3.28
N LEU A 116 -1.77 3.40 -2.71
CA LEU A 116 -1.69 3.91 -1.35
C LEU A 116 -1.38 5.40 -1.40
N ASN A 117 -2.23 6.22 -0.81
CA ASN A 117 -2.03 7.65 -0.63
C ASN A 117 -1.89 7.92 0.87
N THR A 118 -0.75 8.44 1.33
CA THR A 118 -0.57 8.73 2.74
C THR A 118 -1.04 10.15 3.11
N ASN A 119 -1.12 11.05 2.13
CA ASN A 119 -1.63 12.42 2.16
C ASN A 119 -0.76 13.41 2.93
N GLY A 120 -0.93 13.60 4.21
CA GLY A 120 -0.15 14.58 4.97
C GLY A 120 0.27 14.07 6.32
N GLY A 121 1.32 14.64 6.89
CA GLY A 121 2.06 14.12 8.03
C GLY A 121 3.36 13.48 7.58
N GLY A 122 4.32 13.31 8.49
CA GLY A 122 5.59 12.63 8.20
C GLY A 122 5.42 11.12 8.24
N ASP A 123 5.12 10.53 7.10
CA ASP A 123 4.70 9.13 7.02
C ASP A 123 5.86 8.14 6.83
N THR A 124 5.65 6.91 7.27
CA THR A 124 6.57 5.80 7.03
C THR A 124 5.85 4.66 6.33
N VAL A 125 6.25 4.38 5.08
CA VAL A 125 5.72 3.25 4.31
C VAL A 125 6.77 2.15 4.19
N ASN A 126 6.41 0.93 4.58
CA ASN A 126 7.30 -0.24 4.50
C ASN A 126 6.76 -1.21 3.45
N VAL A 127 7.43 -1.34 2.31
CA VAL A 127 7.04 -2.24 1.22
C VAL A 127 7.92 -3.49 1.23
N ARG A 128 7.31 -4.66 1.51
CA ARG A 128 8.04 -5.93 1.60
C ARG A 128 7.90 -6.77 0.36
N THR A 129 6.69 -6.90 -0.15
CA THR A 129 6.38 -7.74 -1.31
C THR A 129 5.22 -7.14 -2.09
N ILE A 130 5.30 -7.16 -3.41
CA ILE A 130 4.18 -6.80 -4.28
C ILE A 130 4.02 -7.83 -5.40
N ALA A 131 2.78 -8.21 -5.69
CA ALA A 131 2.44 -9.19 -6.74
C ALA A 131 1.98 -8.51 -8.04
N ALA A 132 1.47 -7.29 -7.96
CA ALA A 132 0.98 -6.50 -9.09
C ALA A 132 1.40 -5.02 -8.96
N ALA A 133 1.16 -4.24 -10.01
CA ALA A 133 1.51 -2.82 -10.03
C ALA A 133 0.99 -2.10 -8.80
N THR A 134 1.90 -1.46 -8.09
CA THR A 134 1.63 -0.77 -6.82
C THR A 134 2.17 0.65 -6.90
N THR A 135 1.33 1.61 -6.53
CA THR A 135 1.70 3.02 -6.44
C THR A 135 1.61 3.49 -4.99
N VAL A 136 2.63 4.17 -4.52
CA VAL A 136 2.67 4.87 -3.24
C VAL A 136 2.84 6.34 -3.52
N ASN A 137 1.86 7.15 -3.10
CA ASN A 137 1.90 8.60 -3.12
C ASN A 137 2.05 9.06 -1.67
N THR A 138 3.18 9.68 -1.33
CA THR A 138 3.46 10.00 0.07
C THR A 138 2.85 11.32 0.51
N GLY A 139 2.59 12.23 -0.44
CA GLY A 139 1.79 13.43 -0.20
C GLY A 139 2.58 14.63 0.24
N ALA A 140 2.23 15.22 1.37
CA ALA A 140 2.89 16.42 1.89
C ALA A 140 3.67 16.11 3.17
N ASP A 141 4.66 16.94 3.47
CA ASP A 141 5.60 16.80 4.58
C ASP A 141 6.73 15.79 4.27
N ALA A 142 7.54 15.43 5.24
CA ALA A 142 8.77 14.66 5.00
C ALA A 142 8.52 13.16 5.26
N ASP A 143 8.54 12.38 4.20
CA ASP A 143 8.16 10.98 4.23
C ASP A 143 9.33 10.01 4.07
N THR A 144 9.14 8.79 4.51
CA THR A 144 10.10 7.71 4.35
C THR A 144 9.45 6.46 3.77
N VAL A 145 9.96 6.00 2.64
CA VAL A 145 9.58 4.72 2.06
C VAL A 145 10.75 3.73 2.18
N ASN A 146 10.52 2.61 2.85
CA ASN A 146 11.48 1.52 2.99
C ASN A 146 11.05 0.34 2.12
N VAL A 147 11.93 -0.12 1.22
CA VAL A 147 11.67 -1.25 0.33
C VAL A 147 12.67 -2.37 0.62
N GLY A 148 12.14 -3.54 0.95
CA GLY A 148 12.94 -4.73 1.26
C GLY A 148 12.13 -5.74 2.07
N SER A 149 12.42 -7.01 1.94
CA SER A 149 11.62 -8.11 2.52
C SER A 149 11.48 -8.06 4.05
N LEU A 150 12.39 -7.36 4.74
CA LEU A 150 12.33 -7.13 6.20
C LEU A 150 12.02 -5.69 6.59
N ALA A 151 11.67 -4.82 5.61
CA ALA A 151 11.40 -3.40 5.87
C ALA A 151 10.47 -3.20 7.10
N PRO A 152 10.77 -2.25 8.00
CA PRO A 152 11.84 -1.24 7.95
C PRO A 152 13.21 -1.74 8.44
N SER A 153 13.34 -2.98 8.89
CA SER A 153 14.62 -3.54 9.32
C SER A 153 15.50 -3.87 8.12
N THR A 154 16.82 -3.71 8.29
CA THR A 154 17.82 -4.11 7.30
C THR A 154 18.10 -5.62 7.34
N GLY A 155 18.80 -6.14 6.34
CA GLY A 155 19.09 -7.58 6.18
C GLY A 155 18.09 -8.30 5.29
N GLY A 156 17.20 -7.55 4.64
CA GLY A 156 16.24 -8.06 3.65
C GLY A 156 16.82 -8.13 2.24
N ASN A 157 15.95 -8.40 1.29
CA ASN A 157 16.24 -8.34 -0.14
C ASN A 157 15.02 -7.77 -0.89
N VAL A 158 15.23 -7.35 -2.14
CA VAL A 158 14.17 -6.77 -2.97
C VAL A 158 13.54 -7.76 -3.95
N ASN A 159 13.87 -9.05 -3.87
CA ASN A 159 13.36 -10.09 -4.76
C ASN A 159 11.84 -10.25 -4.74
N GLY A 160 11.18 -9.80 -3.66
CA GLY A 160 9.73 -9.77 -3.50
C GLY A 160 9.01 -8.66 -4.27
N ILE A 161 9.75 -7.75 -4.92
CA ILE A 161 9.16 -6.71 -5.80
C ILE A 161 8.84 -7.34 -7.15
N GLY A 162 7.70 -8.04 -7.21
CA GLY A 162 7.26 -8.88 -8.34
C GLY A 162 6.66 -8.12 -9.51
N ALA A 163 6.38 -6.83 -9.35
CA ALA A 163 5.79 -5.96 -10.38
C ALA A 163 6.40 -4.55 -10.28
N VAL A 164 5.94 -3.61 -11.10
CA VAL A 164 6.39 -2.21 -10.99
C VAL A 164 5.88 -1.62 -9.67
N LEU A 165 6.81 -1.10 -8.87
CA LEU A 165 6.54 -0.26 -7.71
C LEU A 165 6.80 1.19 -8.13
N THR A 166 5.78 2.05 -8.05
CA THR A 166 5.92 3.48 -8.30
C THR A 166 5.83 4.23 -6.97
N ILE A 167 6.78 5.12 -6.71
CA ILE A 167 6.83 5.95 -5.51
C ILE A 167 6.86 7.42 -5.95
N ASN A 168 5.88 8.18 -5.49
CA ASN A 168 5.78 9.61 -5.72
C ASN A 168 5.94 10.32 -4.38
N GLY A 169 7.05 11.05 -4.18
CA GLY A 169 7.33 11.83 -2.97
C GLY A 169 6.41 13.05 -2.86
N GLU A 170 6.01 13.59 -4.00
CA GLU A 170 5.13 14.76 -4.11
C GLU A 170 5.72 16.00 -3.44
N GLY A 171 5.41 16.31 -2.18
CA GLY A 171 5.89 17.54 -1.56
C GLY A 171 6.43 17.36 -0.15
N GLY A 172 7.67 17.78 0.07
CA GLY A 172 8.35 17.62 1.35
C GLY A 172 9.83 17.41 1.17
N SER A 173 10.41 16.61 2.02
CA SER A 173 11.79 16.12 1.91
C SER A 173 11.80 14.62 2.10
N ASP A 174 11.63 13.90 1.00
CA ASP A 174 11.28 12.51 0.99
C ASP A 174 12.48 11.59 0.80
N THR A 175 12.44 10.46 1.47
CA THR A 175 13.52 9.47 1.48
C THR A 175 13.02 8.11 1.00
N LEU A 176 13.70 7.55 0.01
CA LEU A 176 13.54 6.15 -0.39
C LEU A 176 14.76 5.34 0.05
N ASN A 177 14.55 4.35 0.90
CA ASN A 177 15.55 3.37 1.31
C ASN A 177 15.26 2.02 0.63
N VAL A 178 16.23 1.49 -0.11
CA VAL A 178 16.14 0.18 -0.75
C VAL A 178 17.17 -0.75 -0.13
N ASP A 179 16.71 -1.80 0.56
CA ASP A 179 17.57 -2.73 1.29
C ASP A 179 17.64 -4.10 0.59
N ASP A 180 18.80 -4.39 0.02
CA ASP A 180 19.14 -5.69 -0.57
C ASP A 180 20.29 -6.39 0.19
N THR A 181 20.61 -5.90 1.40
CA THR A 181 21.79 -6.37 2.17
C THR A 181 21.74 -7.84 2.54
N GLY A 182 20.58 -8.47 2.55
CA GLY A 182 20.39 -9.90 2.79
C GLY A 182 20.53 -10.77 1.53
N ASP A 183 20.64 -10.19 0.34
CA ASP A 183 20.90 -11.00 -0.86
C ASP A 183 22.36 -11.47 -0.90
N THR A 184 22.53 -12.74 -1.18
CA THR A 184 23.84 -13.41 -1.31
C THR A 184 24.14 -13.84 -2.75
N LEU A 185 23.22 -13.59 -3.67
CA LEU A 185 23.39 -13.87 -5.09
C LEU A 185 24.02 -12.66 -5.79
N ALA A 186 24.86 -12.92 -6.78
CA ALA A 186 25.37 -11.85 -7.64
C ALA A 186 24.24 -11.34 -8.52
N ASN A 187 23.89 -10.09 -8.35
CA ASN A 187 22.86 -9.40 -9.11
C ASN A 187 23.45 -8.21 -9.90
N THR A 188 22.75 -7.74 -10.89
CA THR A 188 23.09 -6.50 -11.58
C THR A 188 21.99 -5.49 -11.40
N GLY A 189 22.31 -4.35 -10.80
CA GLY A 189 21.41 -3.22 -10.67
C GLY A 189 21.68 -2.16 -11.72
N ASN A 190 20.64 -1.44 -12.14
CA ASN A 190 20.76 -0.26 -12.97
C ASN A 190 19.96 0.89 -12.33
N LEU A 191 20.66 1.97 -12.02
CA LEU A 191 20.10 3.16 -11.41
C LEU A 191 20.10 4.31 -12.40
N THR A 192 18.95 4.94 -12.58
CA THR A 192 18.75 6.16 -13.37
C THR A 192 18.23 7.29 -12.49
N ALA A 193 17.91 8.43 -13.06
CA ALA A 193 17.32 9.55 -12.30
C ALA A 193 15.89 9.26 -11.76
N THR A 194 15.22 8.25 -12.30
CA THR A 194 13.80 7.96 -11.97
C THR A 194 13.48 6.48 -11.81
N GLU A 195 14.48 5.60 -11.86
CA GLU A 195 14.25 4.17 -11.87
C GLU A 195 15.44 3.39 -11.30
N LEU A 196 15.14 2.39 -10.48
CA LEU A 196 16.07 1.35 -10.05
C LEU A 196 15.54 -0.01 -10.53
N THR A 197 16.33 -0.72 -11.34
CA THR A 197 15.99 -2.05 -11.86
C THR A 197 17.08 -3.07 -11.57
N GLY A 198 16.76 -4.33 -11.74
CA GLY A 198 17.68 -5.44 -11.42
C GLY A 198 17.63 -5.80 -9.94
N LEU A 199 18.75 -6.15 -9.33
CA LEU A 199 18.85 -6.58 -7.92
C LEU A 199 17.86 -7.71 -7.56
N GLY A 200 17.55 -8.61 -8.52
CA GLY A 200 16.58 -9.68 -8.31
C GLY A 200 15.09 -9.30 -8.43
N MET A 201 14.77 -8.01 -8.56
CA MET A 201 13.41 -7.56 -8.82
C MET A 201 12.92 -7.96 -10.20
N ALA A 202 11.61 -8.31 -10.32
CA ALA A 202 11.05 -8.68 -11.63
C ALA A 202 10.90 -7.46 -12.57
N ASN A 203 10.55 -6.29 -12.05
CA ASN A 203 10.32 -5.07 -12.84
C ASN A 203 11.06 -3.83 -12.33
N GLY A 204 11.20 -3.67 -11.03
CA GLY A 204 11.93 -2.57 -10.42
C GLY A 204 11.06 -1.52 -9.73
N VAL A 205 11.70 -0.43 -9.31
CA VAL A 205 11.11 0.71 -8.61
C VAL A 205 11.26 1.96 -9.48
N THR A 206 10.14 2.58 -9.82
CA THR A 206 10.10 3.92 -10.43
C THR A 206 9.85 4.94 -9.34
N TYR A 207 10.54 6.08 -9.35
CA TYR A 207 10.39 7.09 -8.30
C TYR A 207 10.46 8.51 -8.85
N HIS A 208 9.73 9.40 -8.19
CA HIS A 208 9.64 10.81 -8.52
C HIS A 208 9.53 11.66 -7.24
N GLY A 209 10.02 12.90 -7.27
CA GLY A 209 9.86 13.83 -6.15
C GLY A 209 10.60 13.44 -4.87
N LEU A 210 11.72 12.71 -4.97
CA LEU A 210 12.53 12.31 -3.81
C LEU A 210 13.75 13.21 -3.68
N GLU A 211 14.08 13.62 -2.46
CA GLU A 211 15.31 14.35 -2.15
C GLU A 211 16.44 13.42 -1.73
N ASN A 212 16.10 12.25 -1.16
CA ASN A 212 17.08 11.28 -0.72
C ASN A 212 16.77 9.88 -1.28
N LEU A 213 17.80 9.23 -1.80
CA LEU A 213 17.75 7.82 -2.19
C LEU A 213 18.95 7.10 -1.57
N GLU A 214 18.67 6.07 -0.79
CA GLU A 214 19.68 5.15 -0.28
C GLU A 214 19.45 3.74 -0.86
N VAL A 215 20.49 3.15 -1.43
CA VAL A 215 20.46 1.78 -1.96
C VAL A 215 21.57 0.99 -1.30
N SER A 216 21.21 -0.03 -0.54
CA SER A 216 22.14 -0.89 0.19
C SER A 216 22.16 -2.26 -0.46
N LEU A 217 23.32 -2.63 -1.01
CA LEU A 217 23.51 -3.87 -1.78
C LEU A 217 23.89 -5.04 -0.88
N GLY A 218 23.69 -6.24 -1.41
CA GLY A 218 24.02 -7.49 -0.78
C GLY A 218 25.51 -7.86 -0.80
N SER A 219 25.81 -9.09 -0.47
CA SER A 219 27.19 -9.61 -0.43
C SER A 219 27.54 -10.50 -1.64
N GLY A 220 26.65 -10.61 -2.60
CA GLY A 220 26.76 -11.50 -3.73
C GLY A 220 27.76 -11.11 -4.83
N GLY A 221 28.34 -9.92 -4.75
CA GLY A 221 29.20 -9.35 -5.80
C GLY A 221 28.41 -8.62 -6.87
N ASP A 222 27.59 -7.70 -6.41
CA ASP A 222 26.66 -6.85 -7.18
C ASP A 222 27.42 -5.71 -7.89
#